data_949e97e5816f2b7902c2379a0742b240
#
_entry.id   949e97e5816f2b7902c2379a0742b240
#
_cell.length_a   1.000
_cell.length_b   1.000
_cell.length_c   1.000
_cell.angle_alpha   90.00
_cell.angle_beta   90.00
_cell.angle_gamma   90.00
#
_symmetry.space_group_name_H-M   'P 1'
#
loop_
_entity.id
_entity.type
_entity.pdbx_description
1 polymer ?
#
loop_
_entity_poly.entity_id
_entity_poly.type
_entity_poly.pdbx_seq_one_letter_code
_entity_poly.pdbx_strand_id
1 'polypeptide(L)'
;MLIFQSCAMTVMALMALLLFSSRFFQPHTTLNYEKSRWLLFTAMLLAVVHYLLQIFLGFRAASDELGALVNMLFYTPAVYLVSYASLRMVSDRKHKRLYMLVGFVSVALILVCFVVGYICYRSLNMPVALRSMAVVFYISVFYYAFYPLHELFRVKQLVENETGGDIRQFFIYMRVGMAVLFMICITVPFVIFSLKVLSIFGPIILVLLVVYVLSFISFGYNLTPVSDIIDEELDDDKAKPNSEEEVTEDASAPTATLTEQQCRQIRTSIERWRKAQGYSQPDVNSTNLAAKLRVPKRQLILYLSVYEGKTFRVWLSELRIEEAKRMLIEDENYKLETIAYACGFSHRNYLQNRFKAITGFTPREWQENQKKTKE
;
A
#
# COMPACT_ATOMS: atom_id res chain seq x y z
N MET A 1 -22.65 14.91 -25.05
CA MET A 1 -21.28 15.26 -24.71
C MET A 1 -21.22 16.22 -23.52
N LEU A 2 -21.81 17.43 -23.64
CA LEU A 2 -21.82 18.45 -22.58
C LEU A 2 -22.35 17.91 -21.24
N ILE A 3 -23.48 17.19 -21.25
CA ILE A 3 -24.07 16.59 -20.04
C ILE A 3 -23.06 15.65 -19.35
N PHE A 4 -22.41 14.78 -20.13
CA PHE A 4 -21.40 13.86 -19.56
C PHE A 4 -20.21 14.62 -18.94
N GLN A 5 -19.68 15.64 -19.62
CA GLN A 5 -18.58 16.46 -19.12
C GLN A 5 -18.97 17.21 -17.85
N SER A 6 -20.18 17.78 -17.79
CA SER A 6 -20.69 18.45 -16.59
C SER A 6 -20.89 17.48 -15.42
N CYS A 7 -21.45 16.29 -15.67
CA CYS A 7 -21.57 15.26 -14.65
C CYS A 7 -20.20 14.81 -14.14
N ALA A 8 -19.25 14.53 -15.03
CA ALA A 8 -17.91 14.11 -14.66
C ALA A 8 -17.18 15.19 -13.84
N MET A 9 -17.28 16.46 -14.25
CA MET A 9 -16.74 17.58 -13.50
C MET A 9 -17.33 17.67 -12.09
N THR A 10 -18.66 17.55 -11.96
CA THR A 10 -19.35 17.61 -10.66
C THR A 10 -18.89 16.47 -9.75
N VAL A 11 -18.79 15.24 -10.28
CA VAL A 11 -18.31 14.09 -9.52
C VAL A 11 -16.86 14.29 -9.07
N MET A 12 -15.96 14.79 -9.94
CA MET A 12 -14.58 15.10 -9.58
C MET A 12 -14.49 16.17 -8.49
N ALA A 13 -15.31 17.21 -8.58
CA ALA A 13 -15.38 18.26 -7.56
C ALA A 13 -15.87 17.71 -6.21
N LEU A 14 -16.90 16.85 -6.21
CA LEU A 14 -17.39 16.17 -5.01
C LEU A 14 -16.32 15.24 -4.40
N MET A 15 -15.58 14.50 -5.22
CA MET A 15 -14.49 13.65 -4.74
C MET A 15 -13.34 14.49 -4.15
N ALA A 16 -12.99 15.62 -4.76
CA ALA A 16 -12.04 16.56 -4.18
C ALA A 16 -12.52 17.08 -2.82
N LEU A 17 -13.79 17.49 -2.71
CA LEU A 17 -14.37 17.96 -1.46
C LEU A 17 -14.37 16.87 -0.38
N LEU A 18 -14.71 15.63 -0.72
CA LEU A 18 -14.65 14.49 0.20
C LEU A 18 -13.23 14.22 0.70
N LEU A 19 -12.23 14.26 -0.18
CA LEU A 19 -10.82 14.11 0.20
C LEU A 19 -10.36 15.26 1.12
N PHE A 20 -10.81 16.46 0.87
CA PHE A 20 -10.52 17.62 1.73
C PHE A 20 -11.19 17.47 3.11
N SER A 21 -12.48 17.16 3.14
CA SER A 21 -13.26 17.07 4.38
C SER A 21 -12.93 15.84 5.22
N SER A 22 -12.42 14.76 4.63
CA SER A 22 -12.04 13.55 5.35
C SER A 22 -11.02 13.79 6.46
N ARG A 23 -10.23 14.87 6.38
CA ARG A 23 -9.32 15.31 7.46
C ARG A 23 -10.02 15.55 8.79
N PHE A 24 -11.25 16.08 8.75
CA PHE A 24 -11.99 16.42 9.97
C PHE A 24 -12.52 15.19 10.70
N PHE A 25 -12.67 14.06 9.99
CA PHE A 25 -13.18 12.81 10.55
C PHE A 25 -12.09 11.80 10.91
N GLN A 26 -10.82 12.10 10.57
CA GLN A 26 -9.68 11.19 10.77
C GLN A 26 -8.54 11.91 11.51
N PRO A 27 -8.64 12.13 12.83
CA PRO A 27 -7.67 12.93 13.58
C PRO A 27 -6.30 12.24 13.75
N HIS A 28 -6.18 10.94 13.55
CA HIS A 28 -4.98 10.14 13.79
C HIS A 28 -4.49 9.46 12.51
N THR A 29 -4.21 10.24 11.47
CA THR A 29 -3.66 9.74 10.23
C THR A 29 -2.14 9.86 10.18
N THR A 30 -1.50 8.90 9.49
CA THR A 30 -0.04 8.93 9.28
C THR A 30 0.37 10.01 8.28
N LEU A 31 1.63 10.45 8.36
CA LEU A 31 2.16 11.46 7.43
C LEU A 31 2.11 10.99 5.96
N ASN A 32 2.30 9.69 5.71
CA ASN A 32 2.22 9.14 4.36
C ASN A 32 0.80 9.20 3.81
N TYR A 33 -0.19 8.83 4.61
CA TYR A 33 -1.59 8.94 4.23
C TYR A 33 -1.99 10.40 3.93
N GLU A 34 -1.62 11.33 4.81
CA GLU A 34 -1.91 12.75 4.62
C GLU A 34 -1.32 13.28 3.30
N LYS A 35 -0.06 12.99 3.02
CA LYS A 35 0.58 13.38 1.75
C LYS A 35 -0.09 12.72 0.55
N SER A 36 -0.47 11.45 0.65
CA SER A 36 -1.17 10.73 -0.42
C SER A 36 -2.56 11.30 -0.67
N ARG A 37 -3.29 11.68 0.37
CA ARG A 37 -4.58 12.36 0.28
C ARG A 37 -4.49 13.69 -0.46
N TRP A 38 -3.47 14.52 -0.17
CA TRP A 38 -3.26 15.77 -0.88
C TRP A 38 -2.88 15.56 -2.35
N LEU A 39 -2.14 14.50 -2.68
CA LEU A 39 -1.86 14.14 -4.08
C LEU A 39 -3.14 13.77 -4.84
N LEU A 40 -4.02 12.97 -4.22
CA LEU A 40 -5.32 12.63 -4.81
C LEU A 40 -6.23 13.85 -4.96
N PHE A 41 -6.28 14.72 -3.94
CA PHE A 41 -7.00 15.98 -4.00
C PHE A 41 -6.54 16.83 -5.19
N THR A 42 -5.22 16.98 -5.36
CA THR A 42 -4.64 17.73 -6.49
C THR A 42 -4.98 17.09 -7.83
N ALA A 43 -4.96 15.75 -7.92
CA ALA A 43 -5.35 15.05 -9.15
C ALA A 43 -6.83 15.28 -9.50
N MET A 44 -7.73 15.28 -8.51
CA MET A 44 -9.16 15.58 -8.73
C MET A 44 -9.37 17.03 -9.16
N LEU A 45 -8.68 18.00 -8.56
CA LEU A 45 -8.73 19.40 -8.99
C LEU A 45 -8.22 19.57 -10.42
N LEU A 46 -7.14 18.89 -10.79
CA LEU A 46 -6.62 18.93 -12.16
C LEU A 46 -7.65 18.38 -13.16
N ALA A 47 -8.38 17.33 -12.79
CA ALA A 47 -9.47 16.81 -13.60
C ALA A 47 -10.65 17.79 -13.71
N VAL A 48 -11.00 18.50 -12.64
CA VAL A 48 -12.03 19.57 -12.68
C VAL A 48 -11.61 20.67 -13.65
N VAL A 49 -10.38 21.17 -13.56
CA VAL A 49 -9.84 22.19 -14.47
C VAL A 49 -9.87 21.69 -15.91
N HIS A 50 -9.47 20.43 -16.15
CA HIS A 50 -9.53 19.83 -17.47
C HIS A 50 -10.97 19.84 -18.05
N TYR A 51 -11.97 19.41 -17.28
CA TYR A 51 -13.36 19.42 -17.74
C TYR A 51 -13.92 20.84 -17.94
N LEU A 52 -13.53 21.80 -17.10
CA LEU A 52 -13.87 23.22 -17.29
C LEU A 52 -13.34 23.72 -18.64
N LEU A 53 -12.07 23.49 -18.94
CA LEU A 53 -11.47 23.86 -20.21
C LEU A 53 -12.17 23.19 -21.41
N GLN A 54 -12.53 21.91 -21.28
CA GLN A 54 -13.26 21.17 -22.30
C GLN A 54 -14.67 21.77 -22.56
N ILE A 55 -15.37 22.20 -21.50
CA ILE A 55 -16.71 22.80 -21.61
C ILE A 55 -16.64 24.19 -22.21
N PHE A 56 -15.72 25.05 -21.76
CA PHE A 56 -15.65 26.45 -22.20
C PHE A 56 -14.99 26.63 -23.57
N LEU A 57 -13.94 25.85 -23.87
CA LEU A 57 -13.17 26.00 -25.12
C LEU A 57 -13.56 25.00 -26.20
N GLY A 58 -14.35 23.98 -25.85
CA GLY A 58 -14.91 23.03 -26.83
C GLY A 58 -13.87 22.21 -27.61
N PHE A 59 -12.65 22.02 -27.09
CA PHE A 59 -11.54 21.37 -27.83
C PHE A 59 -11.93 20.02 -28.41
N ARG A 60 -12.66 19.22 -27.68
CA ARG A 60 -13.10 17.89 -28.12
C ARG A 60 -14.24 17.94 -29.14
N ALA A 61 -15.01 19.01 -29.12
CA ALA A 61 -16.05 19.27 -30.14
C ALA A 61 -15.45 19.74 -31.44
N ALA A 62 -14.28 20.38 -31.40
CA ALA A 62 -13.57 20.89 -32.59
C ALA A 62 -12.90 19.77 -33.39
N SER A 63 -12.17 18.84 -32.72
CA SER A 63 -11.61 17.63 -33.32
C SER A 63 -11.21 16.57 -32.28
N ASP A 64 -11.22 15.28 -32.68
CA ASP A 64 -10.75 14.21 -31.83
C ASP A 64 -9.25 14.32 -31.52
N GLU A 65 -8.44 14.82 -32.48
CA GLU A 65 -7.00 15.01 -32.30
C GLU A 65 -6.69 16.11 -31.27
N LEU A 66 -7.38 17.24 -31.34
CA LEU A 66 -7.23 18.35 -30.40
C LEU A 66 -7.69 17.92 -28.99
N GLY A 67 -8.81 17.21 -28.93
CA GLY A 67 -9.27 16.62 -27.67
C GLY A 67 -8.26 15.64 -27.06
N ALA A 68 -7.66 14.77 -27.87
CA ALA A 68 -6.63 13.83 -27.42
C ALA A 68 -5.38 14.55 -26.90
N LEU A 69 -4.94 15.60 -27.57
CA LEU A 69 -3.80 16.43 -27.18
C LEU A 69 -4.01 17.04 -25.78
N VAL A 70 -5.14 17.69 -25.57
CA VAL A 70 -5.48 18.31 -24.29
C VAL A 70 -5.62 17.22 -23.19
N ASN A 71 -6.24 16.09 -23.53
CA ASN A 71 -6.35 14.96 -22.58
C ASN A 71 -4.99 14.46 -22.13
N MET A 72 -4.03 14.28 -23.02
CA MET A 72 -2.68 13.81 -22.64
C MET A 72 -1.96 14.80 -21.73
N LEU A 73 -2.11 16.10 -21.95
CA LEU A 73 -1.51 17.13 -21.09
C LEU A 73 -2.05 17.07 -19.65
N PHE A 74 -3.33 16.78 -19.47
CA PHE A 74 -3.96 16.75 -18.14
C PHE A 74 -3.94 15.36 -17.51
N TYR A 75 -4.15 14.29 -18.29
CA TYR A 75 -4.24 12.94 -17.73
C TYR A 75 -2.89 12.37 -17.35
N THR A 76 -1.80 12.72 -18.04
CA THR A 76 -0.46 12.26 -17.64
C THR A 76 -0.14 12.65 -16.20
N PRO A 77 -0.17 13.93 -15.79
CA PRO A 77 0.09 14.29 -14.41
C PRO A 77 -1.01 13.79 -13.45
N ALA A 78 -2.28 13.73 -13.86
CA ALA A 78 -3.34 13.24 -12.99
C ALA A 78 -3.17 11.75 -12.67
N VAL A 79 -2.94 10.89 -13.66
CA VAL A 79 -2.70 9.46 -13.47
C VAL A 79 -1.42 9.22 -12.66
N TYR A 80 -0.36 9.98 -12.92
CA TYR A 80 0.85 9.94 -12.12
C TYR A 80 0.57 10.23 -10.64
N LEU A 81 -0.16 11.30 -10.31
CA LEU A 81 -0.48 11.69 -8.94
C LEU A 81 -1.30 10.62 -8.21
N VAL A 82 -2.32 10.06 -8.89
CA VAL A 82 -3.15 8.98 -8.33
C VAL A 82 -2.32 7.72 -8.06
N SER A 83 -1.50 7.33 -9.02
CA SER A 83 -0.63 6.17 -8.90
C SER A 83 0.45 6.35 -7.82
N TYR A 84 1.06 7.55 -7.76
CA TYR A 84 2.06 7.87 -6.75
C TYR A 84 1.46 7.93 -5.34
N ALA A 85 0.23 8.41 -5.20
CA ALA A 85 -0.50 8.38 -3.92
C ALA A 85 -0.65 6.94 -3.40
N SER A 86 -1.02 6.00 -4.28
CA SER A 86 -1.09 4.58 -3.94
C SER A 86 0.26 3.98 -3.56
N LEU A 87 1.30 4.28 -4.36
CA LEU A 87 2.65 3.77 -4.11
C LEU A 87 3.21 4.24 -2.76
N ARG A 88 2.93 5.48 -2.38
CA ARG A 88 3.40 6.03 -1.09
C ARG A 88 2.92 5.24 0.12
N MET A 89 1.80 4.54 0.01
CA MET A 89 1.24 3.75 1.10
C MET A 89 1.94 2.40 1.30
N VAL A 90 2.72 1.93 0.30
CA VAL A 90 3.32 0.59 0.31
C VAL A 90 4.81 0.55 -0.01
N SER A 91 5.44 1.67 -0.35
CA SER A 91 6.82 1.66 -0.85
C SER A 91 7.79 2.42 0.05
N ASP A 92 9.06 2.02 0.01
CA ASP A 92 10.16 2.67 0.72
C ASP A 92 10.59 4.01 0.08
N ARG A 93 11.46 4.76 0.77
CA ARG A 93 11.93 6.08 0.30
C ARG A 93 12.70 6.03 -1.02
N LYS A 94 13.49 4.98 -1.26
CA LYS A 94 14.30 4.85 -2.48
C LYS A 94 13.38 4.66 -3.70
N HIS A 95 12.43 3.74 -3.61
CA HIS A 95 11.47 3.47 -4.67
C HIS A 95 10.53 4.65 -4.90
N LYS A 96 10.08 5.33 -3.84
CA LYS A 96 9.31 6.58 -3.93
C LYS A 96 10.07 7.67 -4.70
N ARG A 97 11.38 7.86 -4.47
CA ARG A 97 12.20 8.86 -5.18
C ARG A 97 12.37 8.53 -6.66
N LEU A 98 12.69 7.28 -6.98
CA LEU A 98 12.83 6.83 -8.36
C LEU A 98 11.52 7.01 -9.13
N TYR A 99 10.41 6.59 -8.55
CA TYR A 99 9.09 6.74 -9.17
C TYR A 99 8.72 8.22 -9.39
N MET A 100 9.01 9.08 -8.44
CA MET A 100 8.81 10.52 -8.56
C MET A 100 9.63 11.12 -9.71
N LEU A 101 10.90 10.70 -9.87
CA LEU A 101 11.74 11.12 -10.99
C LEU A 101 11.14 10.71 -12.33
N VAL A 102 10.72 9.44 -12.48
CA VAL A 102 10.06 8.94 -13.70
C VAL A 102 8.79 9.74 -14.00
N GLY A 103 8.00 10.06 -12.97
CA GLY A 103 6.81 10.89 -13.10
C GLY A 103 7.12 12.29 -13.64
N PHE A 104 8.09 12.97 -13.07
CA PHE A 104 8.50 14.29 -13.55
C PHE A 104 9.05 14.26 -14.99
N VAL A 105 9.88 13.26 -15.31
CA VAL A 105 10.43 13.09 -16.65
C VAL A 105 9.32 12.85 -17.67
N SER A 106 8.33 12.02 -17.37
CA SER A 106 7.23 11.75 -18.31
C SER A 106 6.37 12.98 -18.59
N VAL A 107 6.03 13.75 -17.53
CA VAL A 107 5.27 15.00 -17.68
C VAL A 107 6.10 16.03 -18.46
N ALA A 108 7.39 16.18 -18.14
CA ALA A 108 8.28 17.07 -18.85
C ALA A 108 8.41 16.72 -20.35
N LEU A 109 8.55 15.43 -20.68
CA LEU A 109 8.61 14.97 -22.06
C LEU A 109 7.34 15.30 -22.84
N ILE A 110 6.16 15.10 -22.24
CA ILE A 110 4.88 15.47 -22.88
C ILE A 110 4.81 16.98 -23.14
N LEU A 111 5.22 17.79 -22.16
CA LEU A 111 5.26 19.25 -22.31
C LEU A 111 6.26 19.69 -23.37
N VAL A 112 7.44 19.09 -23.43
CA VAL A 112 8.46 19.38 -24.46
C VAL A 112 7.93 18.99 -25.84
N CYS A 113 7.34 17.81 -26.01
CA CYS A 113 6.73 17.41 -27.29
C CYS A 113 5.64 18.38 -27.73
N PHE A 114 4.81 18.85 -26.80
CA PHE A 114 3.77 19.85 -27.08
C PHE A 114 4.37 21.19 -27.52
N VAL A 115 5.33 21.74 -26.75
CA VAL A 115 5.93 23.06 -27.05
C VAL A 115 6.70 23.01 -28.36
N VAL A 116 7.54 22.00 -28.58
CA VAL A 116 8.29 21.83 -29.84
C VAL A 116 7.32 21.67 -31.01
N GLY A 117 6.28 20.85 -30.85
CA GLY A 117 5.24 20.72 -31.89
C GLY A 117 4.59 22.05 -32.21
N TYR A 118 4.17 22.83 -31.21
CA TYR A 118 3.56 24.13 -31.40
C TYR A 118 4.51 25.13 -32.09
N ILE A 119 5.77 25.18 -31.76
CA ILE A 119 6.79 26.02 -32.37
C ILE A 119 6.98 25.65 -33.85
N CYS A 120 7.08 24.35 -34.15
CA CYS A 120 7.30 23.87 -35.52
C CYS A 120 6.10 24.06 -36.43
N TYR A 121 4.90 23.74 -35.95
CA TYR A 121 3.69 23.78 -36.78
C TYR A 121 2.95 25.11 -36.71
N ARG A 122 3.24 25.96 -35.72
CA ARG A 122 2.51 27.24 -35.47
C ARG A 122 0.99 27.04 -35.39
N SER A 123 0.55 25.85 -35.08
CA SER A 123 -0.84 25.41 -35.01
C SER A 123 -0.98 24.30 -34.00
N LEU A 124 -2.18 24.10 -33.46
CA LEU A 124 -2.50 22.95 -32.62
C LEU A 124 -2.73 21.64 -33.42
N ASN A 125 -2.80 21.74 -34.74
CA ASN A 125 -2.79 20.58 -35.63
C ASN A 125 -1.34 20.14 -35.88
N MET A 126 -0.81 19.25 -35.08
CA MET A 126 0.59 18.80 -35.05
C MET A 126 0.70 17.28 -34.97
N PRO A 127 0.44 16.55 -36.08
CA PRO A 127 0.27 15.12 -36.08
C PRO A 127 1.51 14.33 -35.61
N VAL A 128 2.72 14.85 -35.88
CA VAL A 128 3.96 14.19 -35.43
C VAL A 128 4.11 14.35 -33.91
N ALA A 129 3.91 15.55 -33.38
CA ALA A 129 3.98 15.82 -31.95
C ALA A 129 2.89 15.03 -31.19
N LEU A 130 1.67 14.94 -31.75
CA LEU A 130 0.58 14.15 -31.18
C LEU A 130 0.97 12.66 -31.06
N ARG A 131 1.59 12.09 -32.10
CA ARG A 131 2.06 10.68 -32.07
C ARG A 131 3.17 10.47 -31.04
N SER A 132 4.16 11.36 -30.96
CA SER A 132 5.23 11.26 -29.96
C SER A 132 4.70 11.42 -28.53
N MET A 133 3.78 12.37 -28.30
CA MET A 133 3.10 12.49 -27.01
C MET A 133 2.32 11.20 -26.66
N ALA A 134 1.63 10.60 -27.64
CA ALA A 134 0.90 9.34 -27.44
C ALA A 134 1.82 8.20 -27.02
N VAL A 135 2.98 8.06 -27.66
CA VAL A 135 3.97 7.02 -27.27
C VAL A 135 4.45 7.21 -25.83
N VAL A 136 4.84 8.43 -25.48
CA VAL A 136 5.27 8.75 -24.10
C VAL A 136 4.13 8.50 -23.11
N PHE A 137 2.90 8.89 -23.45
CA PHE A 137 1.72 8.69 -22.63
C PHE A 137 1.44 7.19 -22.39
N TYR A 138 1.43 6.35 -23.43
CA TYR A 138 1.19 4.91 -23.30
C TYR A 138 2.25 4.23 -22.43
N ILE A 139 3.53 4.53 -22.65
CA ILE A 139 4.62 3.98 -21.84
C ILE A 139 4.46 4.39 -20.37
N SER A 140 4.16 5.66 -20.14
CA SER A 140 4.01 6.22 -18.79
C SER A 140 2.82 5.60 -18.06
N VAL A 141 1.65 5.52 -18.69
CA VAL A 141 0.44 4.96 -18.08
C VAL A 141 0.62 3.47 -17.79
N PHE A 142 1.28 2.73 -18.70
CA PHE A 142 1.62 1.33 -18.46
C PHE A 142 2.52 1.18 -17.22
N TYR A 143 3.57 1.99 -17.12
CA TYR A 143 4.44 2.00 -15.94
C TYR A 143 3.67 2.33 -14.65
N TYR A 144 2.77 3.32 -14.69
CA TYR A 144 1.95 3.73 -13.55
C TYR A 144 0.92 2.67 -13.13
N ALA A 145 0.52 1.79 -14.02
CA ALA A 145 -0.35 0.67 -13.71
C ALA A 145 0.39 -0.48 -13.04
N PHE A 146 1.54 -0.88 -13.60
CA PHE A 146 2.24 -2.10 -13.19
C PHE A 146 3.14 -1.92 -11.98
N TYR A 147 3.85 -0.81 -11.88
CA TYR A 147 4.84 -0.63 -10.84
C TYR A 147 4.25 -0.64 -9.42
N PRO A 148 3.17 0.08 -9.09
CA PRO A 148 2.58 0.03 -7.75
C PRO A 148 2.00 -1.35 -7.41
N LEU A 149 1.45 -2.05 -8.40
CA LEU A 149 0.93 -3.40 -8.22
C LEU A 149 2.06 -4.39 -7.89
N HIS A 150 3.17 -4.34 -8.62
CA HIS A 150 4.37 -5.14 -8.34
C HIS A 150 4.90 -4.86 -6.93
N GLU A 151 5.00 -3.59 -6.56
CA GLU A 151 5.50 -3.17 -5.24
C GLU A 151 4.60 -3.66 -4.10
N LEU A 152 3.28 -3.66 -4.29
CA LEU A 152 2.33 -4.22 -3.32
C LEU A 152 2.61 -5.71 -3.04
N PHE A 153 2.88 -6.50 -4.09
CA PHE A 153 3.20 -7.92 -3.92
C PHE A 153 4.53 -8.13 -3.20
N ARG A 154 5.54 -7.30 -3.51
CA ARG A 154 6.85 -7.35 -2.85
C ARG A 154 6.74 -7.07 -1.35
N VAL A 155 6.05 -6.00 -0.99
CA VAL A 155 5.94 -5.56 0.41
C VAL A 155 5.06 -6.48 1.24
N LYS A 156 4.06 -7.12 0.62
CA LYS A 156 3.16 -8.03 1.33
C LYS A 156 3.91 -9.09 2.14
N GLN A 157 4.89 -9.77 1.55
CA GLN A 157 5.66 -10.83 2.22
C GLN A 157 6.50 -10.27 3.38
N LEU A 158 7.10 -9.08 3.20
CA LEU A 158 7.89 -8.43 4.24
C LEU A 158 7.02 -8.11 5.47
N VAL A 159 5.93 -7.39 5.26
CA VAL A 159 5.05 -6.97 6.37
C VAL A 159 4.36 -8.17 7.05
N GLU A 160 4.01 -9.20 6.29
CA GLU A 160 3.43 -10.43 6.87
C GLU A 160 4.40 -11.15 7.81
N ASN A 161 5.69 -11.08 7.58
CA ASN A 161 6.71 -11.73 8.42
C ASN A 161 6.99 -10.95 9.71
N GLU A 162 6.84 -9.64 9.69
CA GLU A 162 7.22 -8.74 10.79
C GLU A 162 6.06 -8.37 11.72
N THR A 163 4.82 -8.49 11.26
CA THR A 163 3.64 -8.15 12.07
C THR A 163 3.02 -9.38 12.71
N GLY A 164 2.78 -9.31 14.01
CA GLY A 164 2.05 -10.35 14.73
C GLY A 164 0.53 -10.27 14.56
N GLY A 165 0.01 -9.22 13.91
CA GLY A 165 -1.41 -8.94 13.72
C GLY A 165 -1.97 -9.46 12.39
N ASP A 166 -3.30 -9.41 12.25
CA ASP A 166 -3.96 -9.69 10.96
C ASP A 166 -3.99 -8.44 10.09
N ILE A 167 -3.06 -8.39 9.15
CA ILE A 167 -2.96 -7.34 8.15
C ILE A 167 -3.75 -7.67 6.86
N ARG A 168 -4.54 -8.75 6.86
CA ARG A 168 -5.28 -9.22 5.68
C ARG A 168 -6.24 -8.14 5.15
N GLN A 169 -6.91 -7.40 6.03
CA GLN A 169 -7.81 -6.33 5.63
C GLN A 169 -7.06 -5.21 4.90
N PHE A 170 -5.89 -4.79 5.41
CA PHE A 170 -5.02 -3.83 4.74
C PHE A 170 -4.74 -4.24 3.30
N PHE A 171 -4.28 -5.47 3.08
CA PHE A 171 -3.95 -5.94 1.74
C PHE A 171 -5.18 -6.18 0.84
N ILE A 172 -6.35 -6.45 1.39
CA ILE A 172 -7.59 -6.51 0.60
C ILE A 172 -7.93 -5.13 0.04
N TYR A 173 -7.96 -4.08 0.87
CA TYR A 173 -8.24 -2.71 0.42
C TYR A 173 -7.19 -2.22 -0.59
N MET A 174 -5.91 -2.46 -0.31
CA MET A 174 -4.84 -2.08 -1.24
C MET A 174 -4.94 -2.81 -2.58
N ARG A 175 -5.25 -4.11 -2.58
CA ARG A 175 -5.43 -4.88 -3.82
C ARG A 175 -6.63 -4.39 -4.63
N VAL A 176 -7.76 -4.11 -3.98
CA VAL A 176 -8.93 -3.57 -4.66
C VAL A 176 -8.61 -2.21 -5.28
N GLY A 177 -8.02 -1.30 -4.51
CA GLY A 177 -7.60 0.02 -5.02
C GLY A 177 -6.61 -0.09 -6.19
N MET A 178 -5.58 -0.94 -6.08
CA MET A 178 -4.59 -1.15 -7.15
C MET A 178 -5.20 -1.83 -8.38
N ALA A 179 -6.11 -2.79 -8.21
CA ALA A 179 -6.82 -3.42 -9.33
C ALA A 179 -7.71 -2.43 -10.07
N VAL A 180 -8.43 -1.57 -9.35
CA VAL A 180 -9.24 -0.50 -9.94
C VAL A 180 -8.35 0.50 -10.69
N LEU A 181 -7.25 0.93 -10.09
CA LEU A 181 -6.27 1.80 -10.75
C LEU A 181 -5.71 1.17 -12.03
N PHE A 182 -5.37 -0.12 -11.98
CA PHE A 182 -4.90 -0.87 -13.14
C PHE A 182 -5.94 -0.90 -14.27
N MET A 183 -7.20 -1.17 -13.96
CA MET A 183 -8.30 -1.14 -14.92
C MET A 183 -8.48 0.24 -15.55
N ILE A 184 -8.41 1.31 -14.76
CA ILE A 184 -8.46 2.69 -15.25
C ILE A 184 -7.29 2.94 -16.21
N CYS A 185 -6.07 2.61 -15.81
CA CYS A 185 -4.87 2.83 -16.61
C CYS A 185 -4.88 2.07 -17.95
N ILE A 186 -5.45 0.87 -18.00
CA ILE A 186 -5.58 0.12 -19.27
C ILE A 186 -6.64 0.74 -20.17
N THR A 187 -7.75 1.22 -19.62
CA THR A 187 -8.87 1.73 -20.43
C THR A 187 -8.65 3.14 -20.94
N VAL A 188 -7.99 4.01 -20.17
CA VAL A 188 -7.76 5.43 -20.53
C VAL A 188 -7.07 5.62 -21.88
N PRO A 189 -6.02 4.89 -22.29
CA PRO A 189 -5.38 5.01 -23.58
C PRO A 189 -6.34 4.83 -24.79
N PHE A 190 -7.27 3.90 -24.68
CA PHE A 190 -8.25 3.66 -25.75
C PHE A 190 -9.32 4.74 -25.85
N VAL A 191 -9.68 5.33 -24.72
CA VAL A 191 -10.74 6.33 -24.60
C VAL A 191 -10.29 7.70 -25.11
N ILE A 192 -9.00 8.02 -25.04
CA ILE A 192 -8.46 9.33 -25.39
C ILE A 192 -8.70 9.71 -26.86
N PHE A 193 -8.55 8.74 -27.77
CA PHE A 193 -8.56 9.01 -29.22
C PHE A 193 -9.92 8.87 -29.89
N SER A 194 -10.95 8.37 -29.19
CA SER A 194 -12.25 8.16 -29.82
C SER A 194 -13.40 8.61 -28.93
N LEU A 195 -14.21 9.49 -29.45
CA LEU A 195 -15.42 10.00 -28.80
C LEU A 195 -16.47 8.90 -28.59
N LYS A 196 -16.57 7.95 -29.51
CA LYS A 196 -17.47 6.79 -29.40
C LYS A 196 -17.06 5.89 -28.23
N VAL A 197 -15.77 5.60 -28.13
CA VAL A 197 -15.22 4.80 -27.03
C VAL A 197 -15.37 5.51 -25.69
N LEU A 198 -15.14 6.82 -25.66
CA LEU A 198 -15.35 7.64 -24.46
C LEU A 198 -16.79 7.61 -23.96
N SER A 199 -17.78 7.67 -24.85
CA SER A 199 -19.20 7.68 -24.45
C SER A 199 -19.64 6.36 -23.79
N ILE A 200 -18.98 5.24 -24.13
CA ILE A 200 -19.25 3.91 -23.53
C ILE A 200 -18.43 3.72 -22.24
N PHE A 201 -17.13 3.91 -22.31
CA PHE A 201 -16.21 3.61 -21.22
C PHE A 201 -16.05 4.76 -20.21
N GLY A 202 -16.33 6.00 -20.59
CA GLY A 202 -16.20 7.17 -19.72
C GLY A 202 -17.01 7.06 -18.43
N PRO A 203 -18.31 6.70 -18.46
CA PRO A 203 -19.09 6.46 -17.25
C PRO A 203 -18.52 5.35 -16.36
N ILE A 204 -18.00 4.28 -16.97
CA ILE A 204 -17.38 3.16 -16.23
C ILE A 204 -16.13 3.62 -15.52
N ILE A 205 -15.24 4.36 -16.22
CA ILE A 205 -14.03 4.93 -15.61
C ILE A 205 -14.39 5.87 -14.45
N LEU A 206 -15.44 6.67 -14.60
CA LEU A 206 -15.90 7.58 -13.56
C LEU A 206 -16.35 6.81 -12.30
N VAL A 207 -17.14 5.75 -12.47
CA VAL A 207 -17.55 4.88 -11.36
C VAL A 207 -16.34 4.21 -10.71
N LEU A 208 -15.41 3.67 -11.49
CA LEU A 208 -14.17 3.07 -10.99
C LEU A 208 -13.35 4.08 -10.16
N LEU A 209 -13.27 5.32 -10.61
CA LEU A 209 -12.54 6.36 -9.88
C LEU A 209 -13.22 6.72 -8.56
N VAL A 210 -14.56 6.79 -8.54
CA VAL A 210 -15.32 6.97 -7.28
C VAL A 210 -15.04 5.82 -6.31
N VAL A 211 -15.11 4.57 -6.77
CA VAL A 211 -14.80 3.40 -5.96
C VAL A 211 -13.37 3.45 -5.44
N TYR A 212 -12.41 3.88 -6.27
CA TYR A 212 -11.02 4.04 -5.86
C TYR A 212 -10.87 5.08 -4.74
N VAL A 213 -11.46 6.27 -4.89
CA VAL A 213 -11.36 7.36 -3.88
C VAL A 213 -12.04 6.95 -2.57
N LEU A 214 -13.23 6.35 -2.64
CA LEU A 214 -13.93 5.85 -1.45
C LEU A 214 -13.14 4.73 -0.75
N SER A 215 -12.55 3.82 -1.51
CA SER A 215 -11.67 2.77 -0.98
C SER A 215 -10.44 3.38 -0.28
N PHE A 216 -9.84 4.42 -0.87
CA PHE A 216 -8.71 5.13 -0.27
C PHE A 216 -9.09 5.82 1.06
N ILE A 217 -10.23 6.48 1.11
CA ILE A 217 -10.72 7.13 2.34
C ILE A 217 -11.01 6.08 3.43
N SER A 218 -11.68 4.99 3.06
CA SER A 218 -11.98 3.87 3.97
C SER A 218 -10.71 3.20 4.50
N PHE A 219 -9.71 3.05 3.65
CA PHE A 219 -8.38 2.57 4.02
C PHE A 219 -7.74 3.45 5.10
N GLY A 220 -7.71 4.77 4.90
CA GLY A 220 -7.15 5.71 5.87
C GLY A 220 -7.86 5.66 7.22
N TYR A 221 -9.17 5.45 7.22
CA TYR A 221 -9.95 5.35 8.46
C TYR A 221 -9.58 4.12 9.29
N ASN A 222 -9.37 2.96 8.66
CA ASN A 222 -9.23 1.69 9.36
C ASN A 222 -7.79 1.22 9.57
N LEU A 223 -6.83 1.66 8.75
CA LEU A 223 -5.56 0.93 8.55
C LEU A 223 -4.30 1.81 8.51
N THR A 224 -4.40 3.08 8.86
CA THR A 224 -3.27 4.03 8.86
C THR A 224 -2.02 3.54 9.63
N PRO A 225 -2.14 2.86 10.79
CA PRO A 225 -0.96 2.41 11.53
C PRO A 225 -0.04 1.45 10.78
N VAL A 226 -0.58 0.70 9.79
CA VAL A 226 0.21 -0.28 9.04
C VAL A 226 1.20 0.39 8.08
N SER A 227 0.89 1.58 7.56
CA SER A 227 1.81 2.32 6.67
C SER A 227 3.06 2.84 7.40
N ASP A 228 2.96 3.12 8.70
CA ASP A 228 4.10 3.55 9.50
C ASP A 228 5.05 2.38 9.76
N ILE A 229 4.49 1.19 10.01
CA ILE A 229 5.28 -0.05 10.15
C ILE A 229 6.05 -0.33 8.86
N ILE A 230 5.42 -0.15 7.69
CA ILE A 230 6.08 -0.33 6.39
C ILE A 230 7.23 0.65 6.20
N ASP A 231 7.05 1.93 6.54
CA ASP A 231 8.10 2.93 6.39
C ASP A 231 9.27 2.67 7.35
N GLU A 232 9.00 2.27 8.58
CA GLU A 232 10.02 1.97 9.59
C GLU A 232 10.85 0.73 9.18
N GLU A 233 10.21 -0.33 8.75
CA GLU A 233 10.86 -1.58 8.35
C GLU A 233 11.70 -1.45 7.07
N LEU A 234 11.19 -0.72 6.09
CA LEU A 234 11.91 -0.50 4.84
C LEU A 234 13.05 0.55 4.98
N ASP A 235 13.03 1.40 6.03
CA ASP A 235 14.12 2.32 6.33
C ASP A 235 15.23 1.67 7.17
N ASP A 236 14.92 0.70 8.04
CA ASP A 236 15.93 -0.04 8.83
C ASP A 236 16.86 -0.90 7.96
N ASP A 237 16.38 -1.41 6.82
CA ASP A 237 17.26 -2.06 5.82
C ASP A 237 18.32 -1.11 5.23
N LYS A 238 18.20 0.22 5.45
CA LYS A 238 19.12 1.25 4.95
C LYS A 238 20.14 1.75 5.98
N ALA A 239 20.00 1.36 7.24
CA ALA A 239 20.98 1.62 8.26
C ALA A 239 22.20 0.66 8.17
N LYS A 240 22.60 0.28 6.95
CA LYS A 240 23.97 -0.14 6.68
C LYS A 240 24.80 1.14 6.68
N PRO A 241 25.81 1.28 7.55
CA PRO A 241 26.68 2.43 7.50
C PRO A 241 27.41 2.42 6.16
N ASN A 242 27.12 3.40 5.30
CA ASN A 242 28.07 3.84 4.30
C ASN A 242 29.18 4.62 5.02
N SER A 243 30.02 3.92 5.74
CA SER A 243 31.37 4.35 6.01
C SER A 243 32.22 3.68 4.95
N GLU A 244 32.43 4.36 3.82
CA GLU A 244 33.65 4.23 3.05
C GLU A 244 34.80 4.73 3.93
N GLU A 245 35.23 3.91 4.85
CA GLU A 245 36.59 3.90 5.36
C GLU A 245 37.28 2.69 4.72
N GLU A 246 38.36 2.97 4.02
CA GLU A 246 39.28 2.01 3.44
C GLU A 246 39.47 0.80 4.36
N VAL A 247 38.98 -0.36 3.93
CA VAL A 247 39.39 -1.63 4.51
C VAL A 247 40.13 -2.40 3.45
N THR A 248 41.43 -2.50 3.69
CA THR A 248 42.35 -3.49 3.14
C THR A 248 41.66 -4.85 3.01
N GLU A 249 41.90 -5.47 1.83
CA GLU A 249 41.53 -6.84 1.49
C GLU A 249 41.91 -7.79 2.62
N ASP A 250 40.87 -8.35 3.28
CA ASP A 250 40.98 -9.71 3.81
C ASP A 250 39.57 -10.37 3.78
N ALA A 251 39.50 -11.48 3.09
CA ALA A 251 38.30 -12.20 2.75
C ALA A 251 37.69 -12.91 3.98
N SER A 252 36.59 -12.37 4.51
CA SER A 252 35.53 -13.20 5.13
C SER A 252 34.34 -12.28 5.48
N ALA A 253 33.18 -12.47 4.80
CA ALA A 253 31.93 -11.83 5.17
C ALA A 253 31.60 -12.13 6.64
N PRO A 254 31.41 -11.14 7.54
CA PRO A 254 31.01 -11.43 8.90
C PRO A 254 29.52 -11.87 8.87
N THR A 255 29.30 -13.14 9.00
CA THR A 255 28.02 -13.67 9.47
C THR A 255 27.74 -12.95 10.78
N ALA A 256 26.73 -12.09 10.82
CA ALA A 256 26.37 -11.33 12.02
C ALA A 256 25.88 -12.32 13.08
N THR A 257 26.80 -12.87 13.86
CA THR A 257 26.49 -13.79 14.98
C THR A 257 26.32 -12.96 16.24
N LEU A 258 25.22 -13.21 16.95
CA LEU A 258 25.05 -12.63 18.28
C LEU A 258 26.10 -13.23 19.24
N THR A 259 26.64 -12.40 20.12
CA THR A 259 27.47 -12.91 21.21
C THR A 259 26.64 -13.73 22.20
N GLU A 260 27.23 -14.69 22.88
CA GLU A 260 26.51 -15.48 23.90
C GLU A 260 25.84 -14.60 24.97
N GLN A 261 26.50 -13.51 25.34
CA GLN A 261 25.95 -12.56 26.32
C GLN A 261 24.68 -11.87 25.79
N GLN A 262 24.67 -11.44 24.52
CA GLN A 262 23.49 -10.87 23.85
C GLN A 262 22.36 -11.89 23.76
N CYS A 263 22.66 -13.12 23.41
CA CYS A 263 21.66 -14.20 23.36
C CYS A 263 21.02 -14.47 24.72
N ARG A 264 21.81 -14.55 25.78
CA ARG A 264 21.32 -14.72 27.16
C ARG A 264 20.45 -13.53 27.59
N GLN A 265 20.86 -12.32 27.28
CA GLN A 265 20.10 -11.09 27.60
C GLN A 265 18.74 -11.09 26.89
N ILE A 266 18.72 -11.36 25.57
CA ILE A 266 17.48 -11.40 24.77
C ILE A 266 16.56 -12.49 25.32
N ARG A 267 17.07 -13.70 25.54
CA ARG A 267 16.32 -14.83 26.08
C ARG A 267 15.66 -14.49 27.41
N THR A 268 16.42 -13.98 28.36
CA THR A 268 15.92 -13.62 29.70
C THR A 268 14.84 -12.53 29.61
N SER A 269 15.02 -11.56 28.71
CA SER A 269 14.05 -10.48 28.49
C SER A 269 12.76 -11.00 27.85
N ILE A 270 12.85 -11.90 26.88
CA ILE A 270 11.70 -12.57 26.25
C ILE A 270 10.94 -13.41 27.29
N GLU A 271 11.64 -14.20 28.12
CA GLU A 271 11.00 -15.03 29.17
C GLU A 271 10.24 -14.18 30.19
N ARG A 272 10.82 -13.04 30.60
CA ARG A 272 10.15 -12.08 31.51
C ARG A 272 8.90 -11.49 30.87
N TRP A 273 9.00 -11.07 29.62
CA TRP A 273 7.87 -10.53 28.86
C TRP A 273 6.78 -11.57 28.61
N ARG A 274 7.15 -12.82 28.34
CA ARG A 274 6.24 -13.95 28.19
C ARG A 274 5.50 -14.27 29.51
N LYS A 275 6.19 -14.28 30.64
CA LYS A 275 5.58 -14.47 31.97
C LYS A 275 4.58 -13.37 32.33
N ALA A 276 4.81 -12.15 31.84
CA ALA A 276 3.90 -11.02 31.98
C ALA A 276 2.75 -11.03 30.96
N GLN A 277 2.57 -12.12 30.21
CA GLN A 277 1.56 -12.25 29.14
C GLN A 277 1.57 -11.13 28.11
N GLY A 278 2.74 -10.57 27.84
CA GLY A 278 2.89 -9.45 26.90
C GLY A 278 2.42 -9.77 25.46
N TYR A 279 2.39 -11.04 25.08
CA TYR A 279 1.91 -11.53 23.79
C TYR A 279 0.40 -11.33 23.57
N SER A 280 -0.38 -11.17 24.64
CA SER A 280 -1.83 -10.93 24.57
C SER A 280 -2.21 -9.50 24.14
N GLN A 281 -1.26 -8.59 24.09
CA GLN A 281 -1.51 -7.25 23.59
C GLN A 281 -1.73 -7.28 22.08
N PRO A 282 -2.75 -6.58 21.52
CA PRO A 282 -3.10 -6.67 20.10
C PRO A 282 -2.09 -5.97 19.19
N ASP A 283 -1.35 -4.98 19.68
CA ASP A 283 -0.44 -4.08 18.96
C ASP A 283 1.02 -4.55 18.96
N VAL A 284 1.30 -5.79 19.38
CA VAL A 284 2.67 -6.32 19.42
C VAL A 284 3.21 -6.54 18.02
N ASN A 285 4.28 -5.82 17.70
CA ASN A 285 5.10 -5.99 16.51
C ASN A 285 6.58 -6.10 16.93
N SER A 286 7.45 -6.43 15.96
CA SER A 286 8.88 -6.62 16.22
C SER A 286 9.55 -5.38 16.80
N THR A 287 9.19 -4.18 16.30
CA THR A 287 9.74 -2.89 16.74
C THR A 287 9.31 -2.57 18.17
N ASN A 288 8.00 -2.66 18.47
CA ASN A 288 7.47 -2.40 19.81
C ASN A 288 8.02 -3.39 20.83
N LEU A 289 8.16 -4.67 20.45
CA LEU A 289 8.75 -5.67 21.31
C LEU A 289 10.23 -5.39 21.57
N ALA A 290 11.02 -5.09 20.55
CA ALA A 290 12.44 -4.76 20.69
C ALA A 290 12.65 -3.56 21.64
N ALA A 291 11.82 -2.52 21.51
CA ALA A 291 11.83 -1.36 22.42
C ALA A 291 11.49 -1.75 23.87
N LYS A 292 10.43 -2.59 24.08
CA LYS A 292 10.05 -3.10 25.42
C LYS A 292 11.12 -3.96 26.04
N LEU A 293 11.82 -4.77 25.24
CA LEU A 293 12.93 -5.63 25.70
C LEU A 293 14.26 -4.84 25.88
N ARG A 294 14.33 -3.60 25.41
CA ARG A 294 15.53 -2.74 25.37
C ARG A 294 16.68 -3.40 24.60
N VAL A 295 16.36 -4.01 23.47
CA VAL A 295 17.33 -4.61 22.55
C VAL A 295 17.14 -4.02 21.16
N PRO A 296 18.20 -3.89 20.34
CA PRO A 296 18.05 -3.51 18.95
C PRO A 296 17.15 -4.49 18.19
N LYS A 297 16.22 -3.99 17.37
CA LYS A 297 15.28 -4.80 16.58
C LYS A 297 16.02 -5.86 15.74
N ARG A 298 17.11 -5.48 15.07
CA ARG A 298 17.94 -6.40 14.28
C ARG A 298 18.44 -7.59 15.10
N GLN A 299 18.84 -7.37 16.34
CA GLN A 299 19.30 -8.46 17.24
C GLN A 299 18.14 -9.38 17.65
N LEU A 300 16.96 -8.83 17.91
CA LEU A 300 15.76 -9.61 18.20
C LEU A 300 15.38 -10.51 17.01
N ILE A 301 15.32 -9.97 15.81
CA ILE A 301 14.98 -10.71 14.59
C ILE A 301 16.03 -11.78 14.31
N LEU A 302 17.32 -11.45 14.44
CA LEU A 302 18.42 -12.40 14.27
C LEU A 302 18.33 -13.54 15.31
N TYR A 303 18.02 -13.21 16.57
CA TYR A 303 17.81 -14.21 17.62
C TYR A 303 16.69 -15.18 17.25
N LEU A 304 15.52 -14.67 16.88
CA LEU A 304 14.38 -15.50 16.51
C LEU A 304 14.66 -16.36 15.28
N SER A 305 15.34 -15.81 14.28
CA SER A 305 15.70 -16.53 13.05
C SER A 305 16.73 -17.63 13.29
N VAL A 306 17.79 -17.35 14.04
CA VAL A 306 18.92 -18.28 14.23
C VAL A 306 18.67 -19.29 15.34
N TYR A 307 18.12 -18.86 16.47
CA TYR A 307 17.98 -19.70 17.66
C TYR A 307 16.60 -20.34 17.81
N GLU A 308 15.53 -19.66 17.32
CA GLU A 308 14.18 -20.22 17.34
C GLU A 308 13.79 -20.81 15.97
N GLY A 309 14.55 -20.53 14.91
CA GLY A 309 14.27 -20.97 13.55
C GLY A 309 12.96 -20.42 12.96
N LYS A 310 12.48 -19.27 13.45
CA LYS A 310 11.13 -18.74 13.18
C LYS A 310 11.16 -17.27 12.84
N THR A 311 10.24 -16.84 11.98
CA THR A 311 9.96 -15.42 11.84
C THR A 311 9.20 -14.90 13.06
N PHE A 312 9.28 -13.60 13.33
CA PHE A 312 8.57 -12.96 14.44
C PHE A 312 7.08 -13.30 14.47
N ARG A 313 6.41 -13.27 13.31
CA ARG A 313 4.99 -13.61 13.20
C ARG A 313 4.67 -15.05 13.59
N VAL A 314 5.48 -15.99 13.16
CA VAL A 314 5.29 -17.42 13.50
C VAL A 314 5.48 -17.61 14.99
N TRP A 315 6.58 -17.12 15.53
CA TRP A 315 6.91 -17.19 16.95
C TRP A 315 5.82 -16.57 17.84
N LEU A 316 5.37 -15.35 17.55
CA LEU A 316 4.30 -14.71 18.34
C LEU A 316 2.96 -15.45 18.20
N SER A 317 2.65 -15.96 17.00
CA SER A 317 1.42 -16.73 16.80
C SER A 317 1.42 -18.02 17.61
N GLU A 318 2.55 -18.71 17.71
CA GLU A 318 2.66 -19.92 18.53
C GLU A 318 2.41 -19.62 20.01
N LEU A 319 2.99 -18.56 20.56
CA LEU A 319 2.74 -18.14 21.94
C LEU A 319 1.25 -17.90 22.22
N ARG A 320 0.59 -17.20 21.29
CA ARG A 320 -0.86 -16.91 21.37
C ARG A 320 -1.72 -18.16 21.22
N ILE A 321 -1.30 -19.13 20.39
CA ILE A 321 -2.02 -20.38 20.20
C ILE A 321 -1.86 -21.28 21.44
N GLU A 322 -0.70 -21.33 22.08
CA GLU A 322 -0.52 -22.06 23.34
C GLU A 322 -1.45 -21.50 24.43
N GLU A 323 -1.60 -20.17 24.51
CA GLU A 323 -2.57 -19.57 25.44
C GLU A 323 -4.01 -19.91 25.05
N ALA A 324 -4.35 -19.90 23.76
CA ALA A 324 -5.67 -20.30 23.29
C ALA A 324 -5.99 -21.76 23.61
N LYS A 325 -5.02 -22.67 23.50
CA LYS A 325 -5.16 -24.07 23.92
C LYS A 325 -5.46 -24.18 25.42
N ARG A 326 -4.74 -23.41 26.26
CA ARG A 326 -4.98 -23.37 27.70
C ARG A 326 -6.41 -22.93 28.02
N MET A 327 -6.87 -21.83 27.42
CA MET A 327 -8.23 -21.31 27.61
C MET A 327 -9.32 -22.31 27.15
N LEU A 328 -9.09 -23.00 26.00
CA LEU A 328 -10.02 -24.02 25.48
C LEU A 328 -10.16 -25.24 26.43
N ILE A 329 -9.16 -25.52 27.25
CA ILE A 329 -9.18 -26.62 28.25
C ILE A 329 -9.83 -26.13 29.56
N GLU A 330 -9.58 -24.87 29.96
CA GLU A 330 -10.06 -24.33 31.24
C GLU A 330 -11.58 -24.11 31.26
N ASP A 331 -12.17 -23.61 30.17
CA ASP A 331 -13.61 -23.43 30.09
C ASP A 331 -14.14 -23.75 28.65
N GLU A 332 -14.89 -24.82 28.59
CA GLU A 332 -15.49 -25.33 27.36
C GLU A 332 -16.52 -24.38 26.74
N ASN A 333 -17.08 -23.48 27.53
CA ASN A 333 -18.13 -22.55 27.13
C ASN A 333 -17.61 -21.21 26.61
N TYR A 334 -16.30 -20.98 26.67
CA TYR A 334 -15.75 -19.74 26.12
C TYR A 334 -16.06 -19.60 24.64
N LYS A 335 -16.65 -18.46 24.29
CA LYS A 335 -16.84 -18.09 22.88
C LYS A 335 -15.45 -17.91 22.24
N LEU A 336 -15.26 -18.51 21.06
CA LEU A 336 -13.99 -18.43 20.34
C LEU A 336 -13.56 -16.98 20.04
N GLU A 337 -14.51 -16.07 19.97
CA GLU A 337 -14.25 -14.63 19.81
C GLU A 337 -13.63 -14.03 21.08
N THR A 338 -14.09 -14.44 22.26
CA THR A 338 -13.50 -14.03 23.55
C THR A 338 -12.08 -14.54 23.67
N ILE A 339 -11.84 -15.81 23.31
CA ILE A 339 -10.49 -16.40 23.29
C ILE A 339 -9.59 -15.63 22.32
N ALA A 340 -10.08 -15.29 21.13
CA ALA A 340 -9.30 -14.54 20.15
C ALA A 340 -8.78 -13.22 20.74
N TYR A 341 -9.67 -12.41 21.30
CA TYR A 341 -9.28 -11.12 21.89
C TYR A 341 -8.39 -11.29 23.12
N ALA A 342 -8.68 -12.24 23.99
CA ALA A 342 -7.86 -12.51 25.19
C ALA A 342 -6.43 -12.93 24.84
N CYS A 343 -6.25 -13.67 23.73
CA CYS A 343 -4.93 -14.07 23.24
C CYS A 343 -4.25 -13.00 22.35
N GLY A 344 -4.86 -11.83 22.13
CA GLY A 344 -4.30 -10.75 21.33
C GLY A 344 -4.51 -10.89 19.82
N PHE A 345 -5.41 -11.77 19.37
CA PHE A 345 -5.81 -11.82 17.96
C PHE A 345 -6.86 -10.75 17.65
N SER A 346 -6.79 -10.16 16.48
CA SER A 346 -7.71 -9.12 16.03
C SER A 346 -9.16 -9.59 15.86
N HIS A 347 -9.37 -10.89 15.55
CA HIS A 347 -10.70 -11.45 15.36
C HIS A 347 -10.66 -13.00 15.30
N ARG A 348 -11.84 -13.62 15.54
CA ARG A 348 -12.06 -15.07 15.56
C ARG A 348 -11.48 -15.81 14.35
N ASN A 349 -11.72 -15.31 13.15
CA ASN A 349 -11.30 -16.00 11.92
C ASN A 349 -9.77 -16.06 11.79
N TYR A 350 -9.05 -15.06 12.30
CA TYR A 350 -7.59 -15.06 12.28
C TYR A 350 -7.04 -16.10 13.27
N LEU A 351 -7.61 -16.15 14.48
CA LEU A 351 -7.31 -17.23 15.44
C LEU A 351 -7.53 -18.60 14.80
N GLN A 352 -8.71 -18.87 14.19
CA GLN A 352 -9.01 -20.17 13.57
C GLN A 352 -7.99 -20.57 12.50
N ASN A 353 -7.64 -19.65 11.61
CA ASN A 353 -6.69 -19.91 10.54
C ASN A 353 -5.29 -20.19 11.07
N ARG A 354 -4.83 -19.42 12.07
CA ARG A 354 -3.52 -19.62 12.69
C ARG A 354 -3.47 -20.90 13.53
N PHE A 355 -4.55 -21.18 14.27
CA PHE A 355 -4.67 -22.38 15.07
C PHE A 355 -4.58 -23.63 14.18
N LYS A 356 -5.35 -23.66 13.07
CA LYS A 356 -5.31 -24.77 12.12
C LYS A 356 -3.94 -24.91 11.43
N ALA A 357 -3.30 -23.77 11.07
CA ALA A 357 -1.98 -23.80 10.46
C ALA A 357 -0.87 -24.35 11.38
N ILE A 358 -0.99 -24.15 12.71
CA ILE A 358 0.00 -24.58 13.68
C ILE A 358 -0.31 -25.97 14.22
N THR A 359 -1.59 -26.31 14.47
CA THR A 359 -1.99 -27.56 15.12
C THR A 359 -2.48 -28.63 14.15
N GLY A 360 -2.80 -28.26 12.90
CA GLY A 360 -3.48 -29.13 11.93
C GLY A 360 -5.01 -29.19 12.09
N PHE A 361 -5.55 -28.75 13.21
CA PHE A 361 -6.97 -28.84 13.57
C PHE A 361 -7.58 -27.45 13.79
N THR A 362 -8.88 -27.33 13.58
CA THR A 362 -9.61 -26.17 14.07
C THR A 362 -9.67 -26.18 15.61
N PRO A 363 -9.87 -25.02 16.29
CA PRO A 363 -9.96 -24.99 17.74
C PRO A 363 -10.99 -25.98 18.33
N ARG A 364 -12.13 -26.13 17.65
CA ARG A 364 -13.18 -27.07 18.08
C ARG A 364 -12.79 -28.53 17.90
N GLU A 365 -12.28 -28.91 16.73
CA GLU A 365 -11.77 -30.26 16.48
C GLU A 365 -10.65 -30.62 17.45
N TRP A 366 -9.77 -29.68 17.75
CA TRP A 366 -8.68 -29.90 18.71
C TRP A 366 -9.23 -30.14 20.12
N GLN A 367 -10.22 -29.34 20.57
CA GLN A 367 -10.87 -29.49 21.86
C GLN A 367 -11.59 -30.86 21.99
N GLU A 368 -12.32 -31.27 20.95
CA GLU A 368 -12.99 -32.58 20.88
C GLU A 368 -11.97 -33.76 20.95
N ASN A 369 -10.83 -33.62 20.27
CA ASN A 369 -9.78 -34.62 20.30
C ASN A 369 -9.13 -34.73 21.69
N GLN A 370 -8.96 -33.59 22.41
CA GLN A 370 -8.41 -33.62 23.78
C GLN A 370 -9.36 -34.32 24.77
N LYS A 371 -10.66 -34.24 24.57
CA LYS A 371 -11.65 -34.99 25.39
C LYS A 371 -11.54 -36.49 25.18
N LYS A 372 -11.50 -36.95 23.93
CA LYS A 372 -11.37 -38.36 23.58
C LYS A 372 -10.08 -39.02 24.09
N THR A 373 -9.02 -38.21 24.29
CA THR A 373 -7.74 -38.72 24.81
C THR A 373 -7.71 -38.80 26.35
N LYS A 374 -8.66 -38.13 27.03
CA LYS A 374 -8.79 -38.14 28.48
C LYS A 374 -9.78 -39.22 29.01
N GLU A 375 -10.62 -39.74 28.12
CA GLU A 375 -11.47 -40.92 28.34
C GLU A 375 -10.70 -42.23 28.04
#